data_cd415b932d2b2acd0efa8d0e4dd823e2
#
_entry.id   cd415b932d2b2acd0efa8d0e4dd823e2
#
_cell.length_a   1.000
_cell.length_b   1.000
_cell.length_c   1.000
_cell.angle_alpha   90.00
_cell.angle_beta   90.00
_cell.angle_gamma   90.00
#
_symmetry.space_group_name_H-M   'P 1'
#
loop_
_entity.id
_entity.type
_entity.pdbx_description
1 polymer ?
#
loop_
_entity_poly.entity_id
_entity_poly.type
_entity_poly.pdbx_seq_one_letter_code
_entity_poly.pdbx_strand_id
1 'polypeptide(L)'
;VCAISYTFDDGLQEHYTLLFPKLEKYGFKGTFWIWGKCIENESAMQGKPRMSWAQIKEMSDKGQEISSHSWSHTNLKRVSLEEVKMEVEKNDSILYEKTGKIPRTFCYPFNAVNSDILKITSKNRVGTRTEQYPIGGDKSKSTPESLDKWVESSVNSGRWGVAMIHGISQGYDAFLNPEILWEHFSKVKALENKIWVGTFREVAAYTKEREKNRLNVLEKENGYNITPHLDMNAQLFTEPLTMVLKSVGNRVSEIRQDGKKLFLKKDADKILFDFNPYGGMIQIRFI
;
A
#
# COMPACT_ATOMS: atom_id res chain seq x y z
N VAL A 1 1.28 16.15 -2.71
CA VAL A 1 0.45 14.96 -2.43
C VAL A 1 1.22 14.08 -1.47
N CYS A 2 0.64 13.70 -0.33
CA CYS A 2 1.15 12.64 0.53
C CYS A 2 0.43 11.32 0.21
N ALA A 3 0.94 10.21 0.72
CA ALA A 3 0.26 8.92 0.64
C ALA A 3 -0.19 8.46 2.03
N ILE A 4 -1.31 7.75 2.09
CA ILE A 4 -1.79 7.03 3.26
C ILE A 4 -2.06 5.57 2.86
N SER A 5 -1.53 4.62 3.64
CA SER A 5 -1.86 3.21 3.53
C SER A 5 -2.56 2.73 4.79
N TYR A 6 -3.79 2.26 4.64
CA TYR A 6 -4.49 1.57 5.71
C TYR A 6 -4.11 0.10 5.70
N THR A 7 -3.59 -0.39 6.81
CA THR A 7 -3.16 -1.78 6.95
C THR A 7 -3.90 -2.45 8.10
N PHE A 8 -4.38 -3.67 7.87
CA PHE A 8 -5.26 -4.42 8.74
C PHE A 8 -4.63 -5.76 9.09
N ASP A 9 -4.39 -5.98 10.36
CA ASP A 9 -3.66 -7.15 10.84
C ASP A 9 -4.61 -8.29 11.22
N ASP A 10 -4.14 -9.52 11.14
CA ASP A 10 -4.75 -10.73 11.66
C ASP A 10 -5.90 -11.38 10.86
N GLY A 11 -6.42 -10.76 9.83
CA GLY A 11 -7.46 -11.39 8.99
C GLY A 11 -8.79 -11.65 9.70
N LEU A 12 -9.23 -10.74 10.57
CA LEU A 12 -10.51 -10.84 11.30
C LEU A 12 -11.71 -10.88 10.35
N GLN A 13 -12.77 -11.61 10.73
CA GLN A 13 -14.02 -11.69 9.96
C GLN A 13 -14.62 -10.32 9.64
N GLU A 14 -14.56 -9.39 10.57
CA GLU A 14 -15.09 -8.04 10.39
C GLU A 14 -14.31 -7.18 9.39
N HIS A 15 -13.09 -7.58 9.01
CA HIS A 15 -12.40 -6.96 7.88
C HIS A 15 -13.15 -7.18 6.57
N TYR A 16 -13.82 -8.31 6.42
CA TYR A 16 -14.69 -8.56 5.27
C TYR A 16 -16.09 -8.00 5.48
N THR A 17 -16.72 -8.24 6.63
CA THR A 17 -18.14 -7.95 6.83
C THR A 17 -18.44 -6.47 7.09
N LEU A 18 -17.54 -5.73 7.73
CA LEU A 18 -17.73 -4.33 8.09
C LEU A 18 -16.82 -3.39 7.32
N LEU A 19 -15.53 -3.71 7.23
CA LEU A 19 -14.53 -2.80 6.70
C LEU A 19 -14.48 -2.78 5.18
N PHE A 20 -14.43 -3.95 4.53
CA PHE A 20 -14.31 -4.05 3.07
C PHE A 20 -15.42 -3.28 2.33
N PRO A 21 -16.73 -3.37 2.71
CA PRO A 21 -17.77 -2.55 2.10
C PRO A 21 -17.55 -1.04 2.25
N LYS A 22 -16.95 -0.61 3.36
CA LYS A 22 -16.62 0.82 3.58
C LYS A 22 -15.46 1.25 2.69
N LEU A 23 -14.40 0.44 2.55
CA LEU A 23 -13.31 0.72 1.62
C LEU A 23 -13.81 0.85 0.18
N GLU A 24 -14.65 -0.10 -0.27
CA GLU A 24 -15.24 -0.05 -1.61
C GLU A 24 -16.11 1.20 -1.81
N LYS A 25 -16.91 1.57 -0.80
CA LYS A 25 -17.74 2.80 -0.84
C LYS A 25 -16.90 4.07 -1.08
N TYR A 26 -15.72 4.16 -0.46
CA TYR A 26 -14.84 5.32 -0.61
C TYR A 26 -13.86 5.18 -1.79
N GLY A 27 -13.84 4.04 -2.48
CA GLY A 27 -12.86 3.73 -3.52
C GLY A 27 -11.44 3.55 -2.98
N PHE A 28 -11.31 3.18 -1.70
CA PHE A 28 -10.02 2.95 -1.08
C PHE A 28 -9.57 1.50 -1.25
N LYS A 29 -8.26 1.31 -1.37
CA LYS A 29 -7.63 0.00 -1.30
C LYS A 29 -6.74 -0.06 -0.06
N GLY A 30 -6.91 -1.13 0.72
CA GLY A 30 -6.16 -1.39 1.93
C GLY A 30 -5.26 -2.62 1.79
N THR A 31 -4.42 -2.83 2.78
CA THR A 31 -3.51 -3.99 2.87
C THR A 31 -3.94 -4.85 4.05
N PHE A 32 -4.14 -6.14 3.81
CA PHE A 32 -4.56 -7.12 4.81
C PHE A 32 -3.43 -8.11 5.06
N TRP A 33 -2.91 -8.11 6.29
CA TRP A 33 -1.84 -8.98 6.73
C TRP A 33 -2.43 -10.28 7.29
N ILE A 34 -2.23 -11.36 6.55
CA ILE A 34 -2.85 -12.65 6.85
C ILE A 34 -1.80 -13.64 7.35
N TRP A 35 -2.06 -14.30 8.46
CA TRP A 35 -1.32 -15.46 8.93
C TRP A 35 -2.16 -16.74 8.68
N GLY A 36 -1.69 -17.56 7.72
CA GLY A 36 -2.51 -18.61 7.10
C GLY A 36 -2.97 -19.71 8.05
N LYS A 37 -2.18 -20.03 9.07
CA LYS A 37 -2.56 -21.07 10.06
C LYS A 37 -3.88 -20.77 10.75
N CYS A 38 -4.22 -19.49 10.94
CA CYS A 38 -5.48 -19.13 11.58
C CYS A 38 -6.69 -19.34 10.67
N ILE A 39 -6.51 -19.20 9.37
CA ILE A 39 -7.57 -19.43 8.41
C ILE A 39 -7.78 -20.94 8.17
N GLU A 40 -6.69 -21.74 8.21
CA GLU A 40 -6.76 -23.20 8.05
C GLU A 40 -7.32 -23.90 9.28
N ASN A 41 -7.18 -23.31 10.47
CA ASN A 41 -7.57 -23.95 11.72
C ASN A 41 -8.32 -22.99 12.63
N GLU A 42 -9.65 -22.96 12.50
CA GLU A 42 -10.53 -22.11 13.29
C GLU A 42 -10.34 -22.28 14.83
N SER A 43 -9.93 -23.48 15.29
CA SER A 43 -9.67 -23.73 16.72
C SER A 43 -8.42 -23.03 17.26
N ALA A 44 -7.49 -22.60 16.38
CA ALA A 44 -6.29 -21.87 16.78
C ALA A 44 -6.59 -20.40 17.20
N MET A 45 -7.83 -20.00 17.29
CA MET A 45 -8.27 -18.63 17.14
C MET A 45 -8.80 -17.94 18.39
N GLN A 46 -8.68 -18.54 19.54
CA GLN A 46 -9.11 -17.92 20.81
C GLN A 46 -10.50 -17.25 20.73
N GLY A 47 -11.46 -17.88 20.05
CA GLY A 47 -12.85 -17.42 20.00
C GLY A 47 -13.15 -16.19 19.12
N LYS A 48 -12.21 -15.74 18.26
CA LYS A 48 -12.46 -14.62 17.36
C LYS A 48 -12.57 -15.10 15.92
N PRO A 49 -13.71 -14.89 15.23
CA PRO A 49 -13.88 -15.37 13.86
C PRO A 49 -12.93 -14.67 12.89
N ARG A 50 -12.44 -15.45 11.91
CA ARG A 50 -11.58 -14.99 10.83
C ARG A 50 -12.30 -15.07 9.49
N MET A 51 -11.76 -14.34 8.51
CA MET A 51 -12.22 -14.46 7.14
C MET A 51 -12.01 -15.88 6.62
N SER A 52 -12.90 -16.33 5.74
CA SER A 52 -12.65 -17.54 4.95
C SER A 52 -11.70 -17.23 3.77
N TRP A 53 -11.07 -18.27 3.21
CA TRP A 53 -10.26 -18.12 1.99
C TRP A 53 -11.06 -17.58 0.80
N ALA A 54 -12.36 -17.91 0.70
CA ALA A 54 -13.22 -17.35 -0.35
C ALA A 54 -13.38 -15.82 -0.21
N GLN A 55 -13.57 -15.33 1.00
CA GLN A 55 -13.67 -13.90 1.30
C GLN A 55 -12.33 -13.19 1.02
N ILE A 56 -11.21 -13.77 1.46
CA ILE A 56 -9.87 -13.24 1.19
C ILE A 56 -9.62 -13.16 -0.32
N LYS A 57 -10.00 -14.22 -1.07
CA LYS A 57 -9.88 -14.23 -2.53
C LYS A 57 -10.71 -13.14 -3.19
N GLU A 58 -11.97 -12.97 -2.78
CA GLU A 58 -12.83 -11.92 -3.31
C GLU A 58 -12.23 -10.53 -3.09
N MET A 59 -11.76 -10.24 -1.87
CA MET A 59 -11.09 -8.98 -1.56
C MET A 59 -9.85 -8.77 -2.44
N SER A 60 -9.06 -9.82 -2.64
CA SER A 60 -7.90 -9.80 -3.53
C SER A 60 -8.29 -9.50 -4.98
N ASP A 61 -9.35 -10.14 -5.50
CA ASP A 61 -9.83 -9.94 -6.87
C ASP A 61 -10.40 -8.52 -7.06
N LYS A 62 -10.95 -7.92 -6.01
CA LYS A 62 -11.41 -6.53 -5.97
C LYS A 62 -10.27 -5.52 -5.75
N GLY A 63 -9.02 -5.95 -5.74
CA GLY A 63 -7.84 -5.08 -5.71
C GLY A 63 -7.34 -4.69 -4.32
N GLN A 64 -7.88 -5.30 -3.25
CA GLN A 64 -7.27 -5.18 -1.93
C GLN A 64 -5.94 -5.94 -1.92
N GLU A 65 -4.92 -5.43 -1.23
CA GLU A 65 -3.68 -6.17 -1.06
C GLU A 65 -3.83 -7.21 0.04
N ILE A 66 -3.62 -8.48 -0.32
CA ILE A 66 -3.50 -9.59 0.63
C ILE A 66 -2.03 -9.94 0.74
N SER A 67 -1.46 -9.87 1.94
CA SER A 67 -0.04 -10.10 2.11
C SER A 67 0.30 -10.80 3.43
N SER A 68 1.60 -11.04 3.65
CA SER A 68 2.07 -12.04 4.61
C SER A 68 2.27 -11.48 6.02
N HIS A 69 1.73 -12.20 7.02
CA HIS A 69 1.91 -11.94 8.45
C HIS A 69 2.51 -13.15 9.19
N SER A 70 3.43 -13.87 8.55
CA SER A 70 3.96 -15.18 8.91
C SER A 70 2.88 -16.29 8.90
N TRP A 71 3.30 -17.55 9.06
CA TRP A 71 2.38 -18.67 9.03
C TRP A 71 1.58 -18.82 10.33
N SER A 72 2.24 -18.78 11.49
CA SER A 72 1.63 -19.10 12.78
C SER A 72 1.52 -17.91 13.73
N HIS A 73 1.83 -16.68 13.25
CA HIS A 73 1.87 -15.46 14.05
C HIS A 73 2.83 -15.58 15.25
N THR A 74 3.95 -16.29 15.06
CA THR A 74 4.97 -16.42 16.11
C THR A 74 5.82 -15.16 16.25
N ASN A 75 6.38 -14.93 17.43
CA ASN A 75 7.37 -13.87 17.61
C ASN A 75 8.69 -14.29 16.97
N LEU A 76 9.00 -13.72 15.80
CA LEU A 76 10.14 -14.11 14.97
C LEU A 76 11.51 -13.92 15.64
N LYS A 77 11.59 -13.09 16.69
CA LYS A 77 12.83 -12.94 17.49
C LYS A 77 13.08 -14.10 18.47
N ARG A 78 12.09 -15.00 18.66
CA ARG A 78 12.15 -16.10 19.64
C ARG A 78 12.31 -17.47 19.00
N VAL A 79 12.51 -17.50 17.69
CA VAL A 79 12.67 -18.72 16.91
C VAL A 79 13.96 -18.67 16.10
N SER A 80 14.43 -19.81 15.59
CA SER A 80 15.63 -19.89 14.74
C SER A 80 15.40 -19.21 13.38
N LEU A 81 16.47 -18.87 12.67
CA LEU A 81 16.34 -18.28 11.32
C LEU A 81 15.75 -19.26 10.31
N GLU A 82 15.96 -20.56 10.49
CA GLU A 82 15.30 -21.62 9.71
C GLU A 82 13.79 -21.61 9.93
N GLU A 83 13.35 -21.47 11.17
CA GLU A 83 11.92 -21.34 11.48
C GLU A 83 11.35 -20.03 10.92
N VAL A 84 12.08 -18.90 11.00
CA VAL A 84 11.67 -17.64 10.35
C VAL A 84 11.45 -17.86 8.86
N LYS A 85 12.39 -18.54 8.19
CA LYS A 85 12.27 -18.85 6.76
C LYS A 85 11.03 -19.72 6.48
N MET A 86 10.81 -20.78 7.27
CA MET A 86 9.66 -21.64 7.14
C MET A 86 8.33 -20.88 7.36
N GLU A 87 8.25 -20.03 8.38
CA GLU A 87 7.10 -19.17 8.69
C GLU A 87 6.73 -18.26 7.51
N VAL A 88 7.74 -17.70 6.85
CA VAL A 88 7.58 -16.83 5.69
C VAL A 88 7.16 -17.64 4.46
N GLU A 89 7.93 -18.66 4.06
CA GLU A 89 7.72 -19.42 2.84
C GLU A 89 6.40 -20.19 2.85
N LYS A 90 6.04 -20.78 4.00
CA LYS A 90 4.77 -21.49 4.14
C LYS A 90 3.58 -20.56 4.02
N ASN A 91 3.63 -19.39 4.64
CA ASN A 91 2.55 -18.41 4.52
C ASN A 91 2.42 -17.85 3.11
N ASP A 92 3.54 -17.54 2.46
CA ASP A 92 3.54 -17.07 1.08
C ASP A 92 2.95 -18.11 0.12
N SER A 93 3.28 -19.37 0.32
CA SER A 93 2.79 -20.49 -0.49
C SER A 93 1.28 -20.63 -0.39
N ILE A 94 0.71 -20.60 0.81
CA ILE A 94 -0.74 -20.71 0.98
C ILE A 94 -1.47 -19.48 0.44
N LEU A 95 -0.94 -18.27 0.68
CA LEU A 95 -1.52 -17.07 0.13
C LEU A 95 -1.55 -17.08 -1.40
N TYR A 96 -0.46 -17.53 -2.03
CA TYR A 96 -0.41 -17.70 -3.48
C TYR A 96 -1.40 -18.76 -3.97
N GLU A 97 -1.44 -19.93 -3.31
CA GLU A 97 -2.39 -21.01 -3.65
C GLU A 97 -3.84 -20.52 -3.62
N LYS A 98 -4.22 -19.79 -2.58
CA LYS A 98 -5.62 -19.37 -2.37
C LYS A 98 -6.01 -18.12 -3.17
N THR A 99 -5.09 -17.20 -3.43
CA THR A 99 -5.41 -15.93 -4.12
C THR A 99 -4.94 -15.86 -5.57
N GLY A 100 -3.98 -16.70 -5.97
CA GLY A 100 -3.30 -16.62 -7.26
C GLY A 100 -2.29 -15.47 -7.35
N LYS A 101 -2.07 -14.71 -6.26
CA LYS A 101 -1.16 -13.55 -6.23
C LYS A 101 -0.03 -13.78 -5.24
N ILE A 102 1.21 -13.50 -5.68
CA ILE A 102 2.38 -13.61 -4.82
C ILE A 102 2.39 -12.45 -3.82
N PRO A 103 2.50 -12.70 -2.49
CA PRO A 103 2.68 -11.64 -1.49
C PRO A 103 3.97 -10.84 -1.76
N ARG A 104 3.84 -9.52 -1.89
CA ARG A 104 4.97 -8.64 -2.22
C ARG A 104 5.41 -7.74 -1.07
N THR A 105 4.76 -7.89 0.08
CA THR A 105 5.07 -7.16 1.31
C THR A 105 5.02 -8.10 2.51
N PHE A 106 5.46 -7.63 3.68
CA PHE A 106 5.46 -8.41 4.91
C PHE A 106 5.21 -7.53 6.12
N CYS A 107 4.47 -8.06 7.09
CA CYS A 107 4.29 -7.44 8.40
C CYS A 107 4.75 -8.40 9.51
N TYR A 108 5.45 -7.86 10.49
CA TYR A 108 6.03 -8.64 11.57
C TYR A 108 5.03 -8.83 12.71
N PRO A 109 4.64 -10.07 13.09
CA PRO A 109 3.94 -10.31 14.34
C PRO A 109 4.68 -9.66 15.52
N PHE A 110 3.93 -8.97 16.39
CA PHE A 110 4.50 -8.25 17.55
C PHE A 110 5.56 -7.20 17.23
N ASN A 111 5.65 -6.72 15.97
CA ASN A 111 6.75 -5.88 15.49
C ASN A 111 8.14 -6.49 15.74
N ALA A 112 8.23 -7.82 15.77
CA ALA A 112 9.43 -8.56 16.11
C ALA A 112 10.37 -8.69 14.91
N VAL A 113 11.24 -7.71 14.71
CA VAL A 113 12.22 -7.65 13.61
C VAL A 113 13.61 -7.30 14.13
N ASN A 114 14.63 -7.85 13.49
CA ASN A 114 16.04 -7.48 13.56
C ASN A 114 16.65 -7.57 12.16
N SER A 115 17.96 -7.26 12.02
CA SER A 115 18.65 -7.25 10.72
C SER A 115 18.59 -8.58 9.97
N ASP A 116 18.69 -9.71 10.65
CA ASP A 116 18.72 -11.03 10.01
C ASP A 116 17.32 -11.49 9.60
N ILE A 117 16.31 -11.24 10.45
CA ILE A 117 14.91 -11.43 10.09
C ILE A 117 14.54 -10.55 8.90
N LEU A 118 14.97 -9.28 8.90
CA LEU A 118 14.71 -8.35 7.79
C LEU A 118 15.30 -8.86 6.47
N LYS A 119 16.53 -9.42 6.46
CA LYS A 119 17.13 -10.01 5.25
C LYS A 119 16.29 -11.14 4.66
N ILE A 120 15.72 -11.99 5.51
CA ILE A 120 14.85 -13.10 5.08
C ILE A 120 13.53 -12.55 4.55
N THR A 121 12.86 -11.71 5.34
CA THR A 121 11.50 -11.23 5.05
C THR A 121 11.43 -10.22 3.92
N SER A 122 12.50 -9.50 3.60
CA SER A 122 12.56 -8.54 2.49
C SER A 122 12.87 -9.17 1.14
N LYS A 123 13.26 -10.44 1.09
CA LYS A 123 13.59 -11.13 -0.17
C LYS A 123 12.37 -11.19 -1.08
N ASN A 124 12.53 -10.76 -2.34
CA ASN A 124 11.48 -10.70 -3.35
C ASN A 124 10.24 -9.87 -2.95
N ARG A 125 10.43 -8.82 -2.14
CA ARG A 125 9.38 -7.91 -1.69
C ARG A 125 9.68 -6.46 -2.00
N VAL A 126 8.65 -5.69 -2.22
CA VAL A 126 8.77 -4.24 -2.39
C VAL A 126 8.97 -3.53 -1.06
N GLY A 127 8.51 -4.12 0.04
CA GLY A 127 8.68 -3.54 1.37
C GLY A 127 8.20 -4.45 2.50
N THR A 128 8.58 -4.08 3.72
CA THR A 128 8.10 -4.68 4.97
C THR A 128 7.68 -3.56 5.91
N ARG A 129 6.58 -3.76 6.67
CA ARG A 129 6.09 -2.74 7.60
C ARG A 129 6.93 -2.75 8.88
N THR A 130 7.75 -1.73 9.08
CA THR A 130 8.57 -1.52 10.27
C THR A 130 8.15 -0.29 11.07
N GLU A 131 7.41 0.62 10.44
CA GLU A 131 6.87 1.83 11.04
C GLU A 131 5.39 1.95 10.74
N GLN A 132 4.61 2.36 11.73
CA GLN A 132 3.17 2.55 11.61
C GLN A 132 2.63 3.51 12.67
N TYR A 133 1.47 4.10 12.36
CA TYR A 133 0.63 4.83 13.32
C TYR A 133 -0.50 3.91 13.76
N PRO A 134 -0.60 3.56 15.06
CA PRO A 134 -1.65 2.69 15.55
C PRO A 134 -2.98 3.44 15.59
N ILE A 135 -4.02 2.82 15.06
CA ILE A 135 -5.39 3.32 15.03
C ILE A 135 -6.31 2.25 15.61
N GLY A 136 -7.06 2.60 16.64
CA GLY A 136 -7.96 1.70 17.34
C GLY A 136 -8.57 2.35 18.57
N GLY A 137 -9.31 1.58 19.36
CA GLY A 137 -10.06 2.09 20.50
C GLY A 137 -9.45 1.77 21.86
N ASP A 138 -9.23 0.48 22.13
CA ASP A 138 -8.87 0.01 23.47
C ASP A 138 -7.44 0.41 23.89
N LYS A 139 -6.46 0.26 23.00
CA LYS A 139 -5.04 0.57 23.26
C LYS A 139 -4.63 1.91 22.67
N SER A 140 -4.92 2.13 21.41
CA SER A 140 -4.53 3.35 20.69
C SER A 140 -5.34 4.57 21.11
N LYS A 141 -6.57 4.37 21.63
CA LYS A 141 -7.48 5.44 22.09
C LYS A 141 -7.63 6.55 21.06
N SER A 142 -7.80 6.15 19.80
CA SER A 142 -7.96 7.09 18.70
C SER A 142 -9.23 7.92 18.88
N THR A 143 -9.10 9.22 18.68
CA THR A 143 -10.21 10.16 18.62
C THR A 143 -10.27 10.84 17.27
N PRO A 144 -11.39 11.42 16.85
CA PRO A 144 -11.45 12.21 15.62
C PRO A 144 -10.33 13.24 15.51
N GLU A 145 -10.03 13.96 16.60
CA GLU A 145 -8.99 15.00 16.66
C GLU A 145 -7.59 14.41 16.49
N SER A 146 -7.30 13.23 17.07
CA SER A 146 -5.99 12.58 16.92
C SER A 146 -5.77 12.10 15.50
N LEU A 147 -6.82 11.58 14.85
CA LEU A 147 -6.77 11.15 13.44
C LEU A 147 -6.64 12.33 12.49
N ASP A 148 -7.36 13.43 12.74
CA ASP A 148 -7.25 14.65 11.95
C ASP A 148 -5.82 15.22 12.02
N LYS A 149 -5.21 15.30 13.22
CA LYS A 149 -3.82 15.73 13.42
C LYS A 149 -2.81 14.83 12.69
N TRP A 150 -3.03 13.50 12.68
CA TRP A 150 -2.18 12.58 11.95
C TRP A 150 -2.25 12.83 10.44
N VAL A 151 -3.44 13.02 9.88
CA VAL A 151 -3.66 13.37 8.47
C VAL A 151 -3.00 14.70 8.13
N GLU A 152 -3.25 15.74 8.93
CA GLU A 152 -2.65 17.07 8.73
C GLU A 152 -1.12 17.00 8.73
N SER A 153 -0.53 16.27 9.69
CA SER A 153 0.92 16.05 9.75
C SER A 153 1.45 15.37 8.48
N SER A 154 0.75 14.35 7.98
CA SER A 154 1.12 13.66 6.75
C SER A 154 1.04 14.57 5.53
N VAL A 155 -0.03 15.36 5.42
CA VAL A 155 -0.22 16.33 4.32
C VAL A 155 0.86 17.41 4.35
N ASN A 156 1.13 18.00 5.52
CA ASN A 156 2.07 19.11 5.67
C ASN A 156 3.53 18.68 5.44
N SER A 157 3.89 17.47 5.87
CA SER A 157 5.25 16.93 5.68
C SER A 157 5.45 16.28 4.32
N GLY A 158 4.37 15.94 3.60
CA GLY A 158 4.45 15.13 2.38
C GLY A 158 4.89 13.69 2.62
N ARG A 159 4.89 13.21 3.88
CA ARG A 159 5.32 11.86 4.25
C ARG A 159 4.24 10.82 3.99
N TRP A 160 4.67 9.58 3.84
CA TRP A 160 3.79 8.44 3.78
C TRP A 160 3.29 8.06 5.18
N GLY A 161 1.98 8.13 5.40
CA GLY A 161 1.32 7.66 6.62
C GLY A 161 0.92 6.20 6.48
N VAL A 162 1.38 5.35 7.38
CA VAL A 162 0.98 3.93 7.44
C VAL A 162 0.15 3.71 8.69
N ALA A 163 -1.13 3.41 8.52
CA ALA A 163 -2.01 3.07 9.62
C ALA A 163 -1.93 1.58 9.95
N MET A 164 -1.86 1.23 11.23
CA MET A 164 -2.01 -0.13 11.74
C MET A 164 -3.34 -0.26 12.46
N ILE A 165 -4.21 -1.11 11.98
CA ILE A 165 -5.55 -1.36 12.52
C ILE A 165 -5.73 -2.87 12.70
N HIS A 166 -6.33 -3.28 13.83
CA HIS A 166 -6.67 -4.68 14.09
C HIS A 166 -8.20 -4.83 14.11
N GLY A 167 -8.80 -4.80 15.29
CA GLY A 167 -10.24 -4.93 15.47
C GLY A 167 -11.02 -3.70 15.03
N ILE A 168 -12.21 -3.91 14.49
CA ILE A 168 -13.17 -2.84 14.21
C ILE A 168 -14.15 -2.72 15.37
N SER A 169 -14.95 -3.74 15.63
CA SER A 169 -15.85 -3.83 16.78
C SER A 169 -15.45 -4.92 17.78
N GLN A 170 -14.56 -5.81 17.35
CA GLN A 170 -14.06 -6.94 18.13
C GLN A 170 -12.56 -7.11 17.89
N GLY A 171 -11.88 -7.76 18.82
CA GLY A 171 -10.48 -8.09 18.62
C GLY A 171 -9.54 -7.17 19.37
N TYR A 172 -8.24 -7.28 19.04
CA TYR A 172 -7.23 -6.44 19.63
C TYR A 172 -7.43 -5.00 19.17
N ASP A 173 -7.38 -4.07 20.13
CA ASP A 173 -7.50 -2.63 19.92
C ASP A 173 -8.77 -2.19 19.16
N ALA A 174 -9.87 -2.95 19.33
CA ALA A 174 -11.14 -2.64 18.68
C ALA A 174 -11.70 -1.29 19.14
N PHE A 175 -12.40 -0.60 18.25
CA PHE A 175 -13.05 0.67 18.58
C PHE A 175 -14.26 0.44 19.50
N LEU A 176 -14.44 1.32 20.49
CA LEU A 176 -15.68 1.38 21.24
C LEU A 176 -16.85 1.88 20.36
N ASN A 177 -16.52 2.77 19.44
CA ASN A 177 -17.43 3.27 18.41
C ASN A 177 -16.74 3.27 17.05
N PRO A 178 -17.06 2.32 16.16
CA PRO A 178 -16.49 2.26 14.81
C PRO A 178 -16.78 3.47 13.91
N GLU A 179 -17.78 4.30 14.25
CA GLU A 179 -18.09 5.51 13.46
C GLU A 179 -16.90 6.47 13.39
N ILE A 180 -16.03 6.47 14.41
CA ILE A 180 -14.77 7.24 14.39
C ILE A 180 -13.94 6.92 13.15
N LEU A 181 -13.82 5.63 12.78
CA LEU A 181 -13.07 5.21 11.60
C LEU A 181 -13.80 5.59 10.29
N TRP A 182 -15.14 5.48 10.26
CA TRP A 182 -15.91 5.81 9.07
C TRP A 182 -15.93 7.32 8.78
N GLU A 183 -16.04 8.14 9.82
CA GLU A 183 -15.90 9.60 9.70
C GLU A 183 -14.50 9.99 9.23
N HIS A 184 -13.47 9.35 9.77
CA HIS A 184 -12.10 9.53 9.32
C HIS A 184 -11.93 9.22 7.84
N PHE A 185 -12.46 8.08 7.35
CA PHE A 185 -12.40 7.74 5.91
C PHE A 185 -13.13 8.78 5.05
N SER A 186 -14.27 9.29 5.52
CA SER A 186 -15.01 10.35 4.82
C SER A 186 -14.19 11.63 4.69
N LYS A 187 -13.52 12.06 5.77
CA LYS A 187 -12.64 13.24 5.78
C LYS A 187 -11.44 13.05 4.85
N VAL A 188 -10.80 11.88 4.88
CA VAL A 188 -9.68 11.57 3.98
C VAL A 188 -10.13 11.54 2.53
N LYS A 189 -11.31 11.00 2.22
CA LYS A 189 -11.88 11.03 0.86
C LYS A 189 -12.10 12.47 0.37
N ALA A 190 -12.54 13.37 1.23
CA ALA A 190 -12.71 14.79 0.87
C ALA A 190 -11.36 15.48 0.53
N LEU A 191 -10.23 14.88 0.91
CA LEU A 191 -8.87 15.35 0.64
C LEU A 191 -8.17 14.59 -0.48
N GLU A 192 -8.87 13.85 -1.34
CA GLU A 192 -8.27 13.01 -2.40
C GLU A 192 -7.40 13.77 -3.42
N ASN A 193 -7.56 15.08 -3.51
CA ASN A 193 -6.67 15.94 -4.31
C ASN A 193 -5.29 16.17 -3.65
N LYS A 194 -5.16 15.91 -2.34
CA LYS A 194 -3.94 16.07 -1.54
C LYS A 194 -3.38 14.76 -1.02
N ILE A 195 -4.21 13.72 -0.94
CA ILE A 195 -3.89 12.42 -0.34
C ILE A 195 -4.14 11.32 -1.36
N TRP A 196 -3.12 10.52 -1.61
CA TRP A 196 -3.25 9.25 -2.31
C TRP A 196 -3.45 8.13 -1.28
N VAL A 197 -4.64 7.53 -1.23
CA VAL A 197 -4.88 6.30 -0.46
C VAL A 197 -4.52 5.12 -1.35
N GLY A 198 -3.39 4.50 -1.04
CA GLY A 198 -2.87 3.34 -1.78
C GLY A 198 -2.55 2.17 -0.85
N THR A 199 -2.49 0.97 -1.39
CA THR A 199 -2.02 -0.20 -0.65
C THR A 199 -0.56 0.00 -0.20
N PHE A 200 -0.15 -0.73 0.82
CA PHE A 200 1.25 -0.66 1.28
C PHE A 200 2.22 -1.04 0.15
N ARG A 201 1.87 -2.04 -0.68
CA ARG A 201 2.66 -2.45 -1.84
C ARG A 201 2.84 -1.32 -2.84
N GLU A 202 1.74 -0.68 -3.25
CA GLU A 202 1.78 0.39 -4.25
C GLU A 202 2.65 1.56 -3.79
N VAL A 203 2.42 2.05 -2.56
CA VAL A 203 3.18 3.20 -2.04
C VAL A 203 4.65 2.86 -1.80
N ALA A 204 4.95 1.65 -1.27
CA ALA A 204 6.33 1.20 -1.06
C ALA A 204 7.09 1.04 -2.39
N ALA A 205 6.44 0.47 -3.42
CA ALA A 205 7.03 0.34 -4.74
C ALA A 205 7.25 1.71 -5.39
N TYR A 206 6.20 2.52 -5.48
CA TYR A 206 6.26 3.89 -6.04
C TYR A 206 7.37 4.73 -5.42
N THR A 207 7.49 4.72 -4.09
CA THR A 207 8.52 5.51 -3.39
C THR A 207 9.93 5.10 -3.81
N LYS A 208 10.20 3.79 -3.85
CA LYS A 208 11.50 3.25 -4.25
C LYS A 208 11.80 3.47 -5.72
N GLU A 209 10.81 3.28 -6.60
CA GLU A 209 10.94 3.53 -8.03
C GLU A 209 11.22 5.01 -8.29
N ARG A 210 10.48 5.91 -7.64
CA ARG A 210 10.69 7.36 -7.76
C ARG A 210 12.09 7.79 -7.29
N GLU A 211 12.59 7.23 -6.20
CA GLU A 211 13.92 7.56 -5.65
C GLU A 211 15.05 7.09 -6.57
N LYS A 212 14.88 5.95 -7.23
CA LYS A 212 15.90 5.33 -8.07
C LYS A 212 15.82 5.71 -9.54
N ASN A 213 14.65 6.15 -10.00
CA ASN A 213 14.47 6.56 -11.38
C ASN A 213 15.34 7.77 -11.72
N ARG A 214 16.00 7.73 -12.89
CA ARG A 214 16.75 8.83 -13.47
C ARG A 214 16.13 9.21 -14.79
N LEU A 215 16.16 10.50 -15.11
CA LEU A 215 15.60 11.03 -16.35
C LEU A 215 16.72 11.67 -17.15
N ASN A 216 16.89 11.23 -18.39
CA ASN A 216 17.69 11.96 -19.35
C ASN A 216 16.76 12.85 -20.19
N VAL A 217 16.93 14.18 -20.04
CA VAL A 217 16.07 15.19 -20.70
C VAL A 217 16.83 15.84 -21.85
N LEU A 218 16.29 15.74 -23.06
CA LEU A 218 16.78 16.40 -24.25
C LEU A 218 15.76 17.43 -24.71
N GLU A 219 16.16 18.69 -24.66
CA GLU A 219 15.37 19.80 -25.21
C GLU A 219 15.29 19.76 -26.72
N LYS A 220 14.14 20.09 -27.29
CA LYS A 220 13.84 20.20 -28.71
C LYS A 220 13.23 21.56 -28.98
N GLU A 221 13.28 22.02 -30.22
CA GLU A 221 12.70 23.29 -30.65
C GLU A 221 11.24 23.46 -30.17
N ASN A 222 10.43 22.41 -30.26
CA ASN A 222 9.01 22.41 -29.90
C ASN A 222 8.68 21.37 -28.82
N GLY A 223 9.50 21.25 -27.74
CA GLY A 223 9.20 20.33 -26.65
C GLY A 223 10.40 19.66 -26.02
N TYR A 224 10.18 18.45 -25.52
CA TYR A 224 11.20 17.63 -24.84
C TYR A 224 11.12 16.16 -25.24
N ASN A 225 12.28 15.52 -25.31
CA ASN A 225 12.42 14.07 -25.29
C ASN A 225 13.00 13.67 -23.93
N ILE A 226 12.29 12.82 -23.19
CA ILE A 226 12.69 12.37 -21.86
C ILE A 226 12.81 10.85 -21.86
N THR A 227 13.97 10.34 -21.49
CA THR A 227 14.21 8.89 -21.38
C THR A 227 14.33 8.52 -19.91
N PRO A 228 13.38 7.74 -19.36
CA PRO A 228 13.49 7.21 -18.00
C PRO A 228 14.51 6.08 -17.95
N HIS A 229 15.20 5.95 -16.81
CA HIS A 229 16.13 4.88 -16.52
C HIS A 229 15.89 4.39 -15.09
N LEU A 230 15.42 3.16 -14.96
CA LEU A 230 15.19 2.50 -13.68
C LEU A 230 15.85 1.11 -13.68
N ASP A 231 16.91 0.97 -12.89
CA ASP A 231 17.61 -0.30 -12.67
C ASP A 231 17.04 -1.00 -11.41
N MET A 232 15.85 -1.59 -11.57
CA MET A 232 15.18 -2.40 -10.56
C MET A 232 14.50 -3.60 -11.23
N ASN A 233 14.08 -4.58 -10.43
CA ASN A 233 13.37 -5.75 -10.94
C ASN A 233 11.95 -5.37 -11.41
N ALA A 234 11.75 -5.25 -12.71
CA ALA A 234 10.47 -4.88 -13.34
C ALA A 234 9.32 -5.87 -13.12
N GLN A 235 9.57 -7.09 -12.59
CA GLN A 235 8.51 -8.02 -12.19
C GLN A 235 8.03 -7.76 -10.74
N LEU A 236 8.83 -7.05 -9.97
CA LEU A 236 8.55 -6.74 -8.57
C LEU A 236 8.07 -5.30 -8.40
N PHE A 237 8.73 -4.37 -9.06
CA PHE A 237 8.43 -2.95 -9.09
C PHE A 237 7.69 -2.64 -10.37
N THR A 238 6.45 -2.21 -10.30
CA THR A 238 5.55 -2.11 -11.48
C THR A 238 4.70 -0.84 -11.47
N GLU A 239 4.96 0.07 -10.54
CA GLU A 239 4.11 1.23 -10.40
C GLU A 239 4.44 2.30 -11.45
N PRO A 240 3.45 2.91 -12.10
CA PRO A 240 3.69 4.07 -12.93
C PRO A 240 4.15 5.24 -12.07
N LEU A 241 5.08 6.03 -12.59
CA LEU A 241 5.54 7.24 -11.91
C LEU A 241 4.86 8.49 -12.49
N THR A 242 4.50 9.44 -11.63
CA THR A 242 3.89 10.69 -12.05
C THR A 242 4.94 11.75 -12.32
N MET A 243 4.95 12.29 -13.54
CA MET A 243 5.74 13.48 -13.90
C MET A 243 4.91 14.75 -13.76
N VAL A 244 5.54 15.80 -13.25
CA VAL A 244 4.93 17.12 -13.11
C VAL A 244 5.72 18.11 -13.95
N LEU A 245 5.09 18.65 -14.99
CA LEU A 245 5.62 19.76 -15.77
C LEU A 245 5.09 21.07 -15.18
N LYS A 246 5.99 21.96 -14.78
CA LYS A 246 5.66 23.27 -14.23
C LYS A 246 5.85 24.37 -15.28
N SER A 247 5.06 25.44 -15.18
CA SER A 247 5.19 26.63 -16.00
C SER A 247 5.06 26.40 -17.52
N VAL A 248 4.43 25.28 -17.92
CA VAL A 248 4.21 24.98 -19.35
C VAL A 248 2.83 25.47 -19.82
N GLY A 249 1.90 25.71 -18.88
CA GLY A 249 0.56 26.21 -19.16
C GLY A 249 -0.19 25.42 -20.22
N ASN A 250 -0.85 26.12 -21.16
CA ASN A 250 -1.57 25.51 -22.28
C ASN A 250 -0.67 25.15 -23.48
N ARG A 251 0.64 25.31 -23.38
CA ARG A 251 1.57 25.08 -24.49
C ARG A 251 1.74 23.61 -24.87
N VAL A 252 1.43 22.67 -23.97
CA VAL A 252 1.55 21.24 -24.26
C VAL A 252 0.38 20.77 -25.13
N SER A 253 0.69 20.35 -26.36
CA SER A 253 -0.29 19.79 -27.31
C SER A 253 -0.55 18.31 -27.05
N GLU A 254 0.51 17.52 -26.83
CA GLU A 254 0.41 16.10 -26.49
C GLU A 254 1.65 15.58 -25.80
N ILE A 255 1.50 14.45 -25.10
CA ILE A 255 2.59 13.65 -24.54
C ILE A 255 2.39 12.20 -24.96
N ARG A 256 3.48 11.57 -25.42
CA ARG A 256 3.49 10.16 -25.84
C ARG A 256 4.64 9.42 -25.17
N GLN A 257 4.41 8.16 -24.83
CA GLN A 257 5.47 7.21 -24.50
C GLN A 257 5.29 5.96 -25.35
N ASP A 258 6.36 5.47 -25.98
CA ASP A 258 6.32 4.32 -26.89
C ASP A 258 5.24 4.45 -27.99
N GLY A 259 5.05 5.66 -28.53
CA GLY A 259 4.04 5.98 -29.53
C GLY A 259 2.60 6.09 -28.98
N LYS A 260 2.33 5.71 -27.73
CA LYS A 260 1.00 5.80 -27.12
C LYS A 260 0.82 7.15 -26.45
N LYS A 261 -0.33 7.80 -26.68
CA LYS A 261 -0.71 9.05 -26.02
C LYS A 261 -0.97 8.80 -24.54
N LEU A 262 -0.37 9.63 -23.68
CA LEU A 262 -0.61 9.59 -22.24
C LEU A 262 -1.77 10.50 -21.85
N PHE A 263 -2.47 10.13 -20.77
CA PHE A 263 -3.52 10.95 -20.18
C PHE A 263 -2.90 12.13 -19.42
N LEU A 264 -3.41 13.33 -19.65
CA LEU A 264 -2.91 14.56 -19.03
C LEU A 264 -3.94 15.11 -18.03
N LYS A 265 -3.49 15.34 -16.80
CA LYS A 265 -4.26 16.07 -15.79
C LYS A 265 -3.71 17.49 -15.70
N LYS A 266 -4.55 18.50 -15.92
CA LYS A 266 -4.20 19.91 -15.71
C LYS A 266 -4.52 20.32 -14.28
N ASP A 267 -3.59 20.99 -13.62
CA ASP A 267 -3.71 21.53 -12.27
C ASP A 267 -3.03 22.90 -12.21
N ALA A 268 -3.83 23.94 -12.29
CA ALA A 268 -3.38 25.34 -12.41
C ALA A 268 -2.35 25.52 -13.56
N ASP A 269 -1.10 25.85 -13.23
CA ASP A 269 0.02 26.04 -14.18
C ASP A 269 0.81 24.76 -14.47
N LYS A 270 0.33 23.60 -13.94
CA LYS A 270 1.00 22.31 -14.03
C LYS A 270 0.25 21.33 -14.91
N ILE A 271 1.00 20.45 -15.53
CA ILE A 271 0.49 19.27 -16.21
C ILE A 271 1.09 18.05 -15.51
N LEU A 272 0.23 17.11 -15.11
CA LEU A 272 0.61 15.85 -14.51
C LEU A 272 0.28 14.72 -15.48
N PHE A 273 1.14 13.74 -15.57
CA PHE A 273 0.90 12.51 -16.31
C PHE A 273 1.70 11.35 -15.72
N ASP A 274 1.13 10.16 -15.83
CA ASP A 274 1.79 8.94 -15.41
C ASP A 274 2.55 8.33 -16.59
N PHE A 275 3.74 7.79 -16.31
CA PHE A 275 4.58 7.13 -17.28
C PHE A 275 5.12 5.81 -16.73
N ASN A 276 5.44 4.89 -17.63
CA ASN A 276 6.12 3.66 -17.28
C ASN A 276 7.63 3.92 -17.11
N PRO A 277 8.22 3.74 -15.90
CA PRO A 277 9.63 4.00 -15.69
C PRO A 277 10.57 3.02 -16.41
N TYR A 278 10.04 1.89 -16.89
CA TYR A 278 10.74 0.90 -17.74
C TYR A 278 10.43 1.05 -19.24
N GLY A 279 9.55 2.00 -19.58
CA GLY A 279 9.20 2.27 -20.97
C GLY A 279 10.29 3.04 -21.70
N GLY A 280 10.09 3.20 -23.00
CA GLY A 280 10.96 4.00 -23.84
C GLY A 280 10.77 5.51 -23.67
N MET A 281 11.24 6.23 -24.66
CA MET A 281 11.27 7.70 -24.67
C MET A 281 9.88 8.32 -24.58
N ILE A 282 9.74 9.29 -23.68
CA ILE A 282 8.59 10.17 -23.55
C ILE A 282 8.80 11.39 -24.43
N GLN A 283 7.89 11.63 -25.35
CA GLN A 283 7.89 12.79 -26.23
C GLN A 283 6.85 13.80 -25.76
N ILE A 284 7.29 15.00 -25.43
CA ILE A 284 6.43 16.13 -25.06
C ILE A 284 6.47 17.13 -26.20
N ARG A 285 5.30 17.49 -26.75
CA ARG A 285 5.18 18.46 -27.84
C ARG A 285 4.45 19.71 -27.36
N PHE A 286 5.00 20.86 -27.73
CA PHE A 286 4.36 22.16 -27.54
C PHE A 286 3.57 22.57 -28.79
N ILE A 287 2.62 23.49 -28.58
CA ILE A 287 1.88 24.16 -29.68
C ILE A 287 2.80 25.16 -30.36
#